data_5177e894c060580549375cab64ab87cd
#
_entry.id   5177e894c060580549375cab64ab87cd
#
_cell.length_a   1.000
_cell.length_b   1.000
_cell.length_c   1.000
_cell.angle_alpha   90.00
_cell.angle_beta   90.00
_cell.angle_gamma   90.00
#
_symmetry.space_group_name_H-M   'P 1'
#
loop_
_entity.id
_entity.type
_entity.pdbx_description
1 polymer ?
#
loop_
_entity_poly.entity_id
_entity_poly.type
_entity_poly.pdbx_seq_one_letter_code
_entity_poly.pdbx_strand_id
1 'polypeptide(L)'
;GYVDLNYPEHVKGYDANTMKSLLNKYDLKLNGVALRFRNKFINGELGNSDPELAKDALQLCKDAADYCRAVGGKVVTIWLGFDGFDYSFQINYKRVWDQLVHAFQEVCDYAPDLQISIEYKPYEERSYAFIDSMGVTGMMLNDIDRDNIGVTLDYCHMLMKHENPAFAADIFGSRNKLYGIHLNDGYGVHDDGLMIGTSTPFKTLEMLYY
;
A
#
# COMPACT_ATOMS: atom_id res chain seq x y z
N GLY A 1 -17.74 13.92 4.19
CA GLY A 1 -16.78 13.30 3.26
C GLY A 1 -15.78 12.40 3.96
N TYR A 2 -14.88 11.77 3.19
CA TYR A 2 -13.81 10.91 3.72
C TYR A 2 -12.44 11.42 3.29
N VAL A 3 -11.40 11.12 4.06
CA VAL A 3 -10.02 11.49 3.80
C VAL A 3 -9.09 10.32 4.17
N ASP A 4 -8.01 10.17 3.41
CA ASP A 4 -6.87 9.33 3.75
C ASP A 4 -5.70 10.22 4.17
N LEU A 5 -4.93 9.79 5.16
CA LEU A 5 -3.81 10.53 5.69
C LEU A 5 -2.52 9.73 5.53
N ASN A 6 -1.44 10.40 5.10
CA ASN A 6 -0.11 9.78 5.14
C ASN A 6 0.41 9.70 6.58
N TYR A 7 0.76 8.50 7.01
CA TYR A 7 1.35 8.23 8.31
C TYR A 7 2.87 7.99 8.16
N PRO A 8 3.72 8.57 9.00
CA PRO A 8 3.39 9.46 10.14
C PRO A 8 3.30 10.96 9.79
N GLU A 9 3.44 11.38 8.55
CA GLU A 9 3.72 12.76 8.15
C GLU A 9 2.58 13.73 8.38
N HIS A 10 1.39 13.39 7.87
CA HIS A 10 0.22 14.27 8.01
C HIS A 10 -0.32 14.31 9.44
N VAL A 11 0.12 13.37 10.27
CA VAL A 11 -0.38 13.25 11.65
C VAL A 11 0.63 13.73 12.68
N LYS A 12 1.81 14.16 12.25
CA LYS A 12 2.85 14.65 13.15
C LYS A 12 2.36 15.86 13.96
N GLY A 13 2.37 15.74 15.28
CA GLY A 13 1.90 16.78 16.19
C GLY A 13 0.39 16.75 16.47
N TYR A 14 -0.35 15.81 15.90
CA TYR A 14 -1.77 15.60 16.15
C TYR A 14 -2.01 14.23 16.76
N ASP A 15 -2.40 14.19 18.03
CA ASP A 15 -2.91 12.96 18.61
C ASP A 15 -4.28 12.59 17.99
N ALA A 16 -4.74 11.36 18.25
CA ALA A 16 -5.98 10.86 17.67
C ALA A 16 -7.22 11.71 18.01
N ASN A 17 -7.30 12.27 19.22
CA ASN A 17 -8.43 13.09 19.65
C ASN A 17 -8.43 14.45 18.96
N THR A 18 -7.26 15.06 18.85
CA THR A 18 -7.07 16.32 18.12
C THR A 18 -7.43 16.13 16.63
N MET A 19 -6.97 15.04 16.02
CA MET A 19 -7.28 14.72 14.62
C MET A 19 -8.79 14.49 14.43
N LYS A 20 -9.44 13.71 15.28
CA LYS A 20 -10.90 13.55 15.24
C LYS A 20 -11.65 14.88 15.31
N SER A 21 -11.23 15.74 16.23
CA SER A 21 -11.84 17.07 16.40
C SER A 21 -11.66 17.92 15.15
N LEU A 22 -10.47 17.86 14.54
CA LEU A 22 -10.17 18.57 13.30
C LEU A 22 -11.02 18.05 12.14
N LEU A 23 -11.10 16.76 11.94
CA LEU A 23 -11.91 16.15 10.88
C LEU A 23 -13.39 16.48 11.07
N ASN A 24 -13.91 16.35 12.27
CA ASN A 24 -15.31 16.67 12.57
C ASN A 24 -15.65 18.14 12.29
N LYS A 25 -14.72 19.08 12.54
CA LYS A 25 -14.90 20.48 12.23
C LYS A 25 -15.20 20.74 10.75
N TYR A 26 -14.70 19.88 9.85
CA TYR A 26 -14.88 20.01 8.41
C TYR A 26 -15.84 18.95 7.82
N ASP A 27 -16.62 18.30 8.66
CA ASP A 27 -17.53 17.20 8.25
C ASP A 27 -16.79 16.09 7.46
N LEU A 28 -15.61 15.74 7.94
CA LEU A 28 -14.77 14.69 7.38
C LEU A 28 -14.65 13.51 8.35
N LYS A 29 -14.46 12.32 7.79
CA LYS A 29 -14.14 11.09 8.50
C LYS A 29 -12.84 10.51 7.94
N LEU A 30 -12.05 9.87 8.79
CA LEU A 30 -10.91 9.10 8.31
C LEU A 30 -11.42 7.82 7.63
N ASN A 31 -11.01 7.58 6.38
CA ASN A 31 -11.16 6.30 5.72
C ASN A 31 -10.00 5.38 6.13
N GLY A 32 -8.77 5.83 5.94
CA GLY A 32 -7.58 5.07 6.25
C GLY A 32 -6.33 5.91 6.37
N VAL A 33 -5.24 5.22 6.65
CA VAL A 33 -3.89 5.78 6.62
C VAL A 33 -3.04 5.07 5.58
N ALA A 34 -2.28 5.85 4.81
CA ALA A 34 -1.27 5.34 3.91
C ALA A 34 0.10 5.48 4.58
N LEU A 35 0.75 4.34 4.83
CA LEU A 35 2.05 4.30 5.48
C LEU A 35 3.14 4.78 4.53
N ARG A 36 3.97 5.70 5.00
CA ARG A 36 5.11 6.22 4.27
C ARG A 36 6.39 5.96 5.05
N PHE A 37 7.19 5.03 4.54
CA PHE A 37 8.56 4.82 5.04
C PHE A 37 9.47 5.94 4.53
N ARG A 38 10.52 6.26 5.29
CA ARG A 38 11.42 7.38 4.97
C ARG A 38 12.88 6.95 4.98
N ASN A 39 13.77 7.90 4.78
CA ASN A 39 15.21 7.71 4.56
C ASN A 39 15.91 6.71 5.49
N LYS A 40 15.39 6.48 6.69
CA LYS A 40 15.84 5.42 7.60
C LYS A 40 15.79 4.04 6.93
N PHE A 41 14.84 3.84 6.01
CA PHE A 41 14.55 2.55 5.38
C PHE A 41 15.01 2.47 3.92
N ILE A 42 15.93 3.35 3.48
CA ILE A 42 16.40 3.42 2.08
C ILE A 42 16.98 2.08 1.56
N ASN A 43 17.39 1.18 2.45
CA ASN A 43 17.90 -0.15 2.09
C ASN A 43 16.86 -1.28 2.26
N GLY A 44 15.60 -0.93 2.36
CA GLY A 44 14.48 -1.83 2.56
C GLY A 44 13.69 -1.51 3.84
N GLU A 45 12.44 -1.88 3.83
CA GLU A 45 11.50 -1.72 4.94
C GLU A 45 11.31 -3.04 5.68
N LEU A 46 10.18 -3.71 5.44
CA LEU A 46 9.85 -5.01 6.05
C LEU A 46 10.79 -6.12 5.58
N GLY A 47 11.31 -6.03 4.35
CA GLY A 47 12.30 -6.94 3.76
C GLY A 47 13.77 -6.61 4.09
N ASN A 48 14.04 -5.60 4.93
CA ASN A 48 15.39 -5.15 5.24
C ASN A 48 16.28 -6.29 5.73
N SER A 49 17.54 -6.27 5.30
CA SER A 49 18.54 -7.26 5.74
C SER A 49 19.07 -7.00 7.17
N ASP A 50 18.91 -5.78 7.67
CA ASP A 50 19.16 -5.44 9.07
C ASP A 50 17.92 -5.77 9.89
N PRO A 51 18.00 -6.74 10.85
CA PRO A 51 16.83 -7.15 11.63
C PRO A 51 16.24 -6.04 12.51
N GLU A 52 17.06 -5.11 12.98
CA GLU A 52 16.56 -3.99 13.80
C GLU A 52 15.77 -3.00 12.96
N LEU A 53 16.22 -2.72 11.72
CA LEU A 53 15.46 -1.87 10.80
C LEU A 53 14.16 -2.55 10.33
N ALA A 54 14.20 -3.84 10.07
CA ALA A 54 12.97 -4.60 9.72
C ALA A 54 11.97 -4.58 10.89
N LYS A 55 12.44 -4.75 12.12
CA LYS A 55 11.61 -4.65 13.34
C LYS A 55 11.03 -3.23 13.52
N ASP A 56 11.83 -2.20 13.29
CA ASP A 56 11.36 -0.81 13.34
C ASP A 56 10.30 -0.53 12.26
N ALA A 57 10.47 -1.08 11.06
CA ALA A 57 9.47 -0.97 9.99
C ALA A 57 8.15 -1.66 10.38
N LEU A 58 8.23 -2.85 10.96
CA LEU A 58 7.07 -3.58 11.47
C LEU A 58 6.37 -2.82 12.60
N GLN A 59 7.14 -2.23 13.53
CA GLN A 59 6.57 -1.40 14.59
C GLN A 59 5.83 -0.18 14.01
N LEU A 60 6.39 0.45 12.99
CA LEU A 60 5.74 1.58 12.31
C LEU A 60 4.40 1.18 11.67
N CYS A 61 4.29 -0.06 11.13
CA CYS A 61 3.02 -0.59 10.65
C CYS A 61 1.98 -0.73 11.79
N LYS A 62 2.41 -1.23 12.94
CA LYS A 62 1.54 -1.36 14.12
C LYS A 62 1.10 -0.01 14.67
N ASP A 63 2.01 0.95 14.75
CA ASP A 63 1.70 2.32 15.18
C ASP A 63 0.70 2.99 14.23
N ALA A 64 0.83 2.77 12.92
CA ALA A 64 -0.13 3.25 11.93
C ALA A 64 -1.52 2.61 12.11
N ALA A 65 -1.56 1.30 12.39
CA ALA A 65 -2.81 0.60 12.68
C ALA A 65 -3.49 1.13 13.95
N ASP A 66 -2.73 1.35 15.01
CA ASP A 66 -3.26 1.93 16.26
C ASP A 66 -3.80 3.35 16.05
N TYR A 67 -3.06 4.18 15.30
CA TYR A 67 -3.54 5.52 14.97
C TYR A 67 -4.80 5.48 14.09
N CYS A 68 -4.81 4.66 13.05
CA CYS A 68 -5.97 4.45 12.18
C CYS A 68 -7.22 4.08 12.99
N ARG A 69 -7.09 3.06 13.83
CA ARG A 69 -8.15 2.61 14.75
C ARG A 69 -8.60 3.72 15.71
N ALA A 70 -7.65 4.40 16.33
CA ALA A 70 -7.92 5.46 17.31
C ALA A 70 -8.66 6.64 16.69
N VAL A 71 -8.40 7.01 15.44
CA VAL A 71 -9.13 8.08 14.73
C VAL A 71 -10.46 7.60 14.15
N GLY A 72 -10.63 6.29 13.96
CA GLY A 72 -11.86 5.68 13.45
C GLY A 72 -11.82 5.32 11.96
N GLY A 73 -10.61 5.22 11.38
CA GLY A 73 -10.36 4.68 10.05
C GLY A 73 -10.49 3.16 10.02
N LYS A 74 -10.44 2.60 8.82
CA LYS A 74 -10.64 1.16 8.60
C LYS A 74 -9.53 0.51 7.77
N VAL A 75 -8.79 1.26 7.01
CA VAL A 75 -7.79 0.75 6.06
C VAL A 75 -6.40 1.26 6.42
N VAL A 76 -5.42 0.37 6.44
CA VAL A 76 -3.99 0.71 6.52
C VAL A 76 -3.35 0.27 5.23
N THR A 77 -3.03 1.23 4.37
CA THR A 77 -2.35 0.98 3.10
C THR A 77 -0.84 1.01 3.30
N ILE A 78 -0.17 -0.05 2.89
CA ILE A 78 1.28 -0.23 3.00
C ILE A 78 1.87 -0.29 1.61
N TRP A 79 2.67 0.72 1.28
CA TRP A 79 3.50 0.76 0.08
C TRP A 79 4.97 0.61 0.50
N LEU A 80 5.62 -0.42 -0.03
CA LEU A 80 7.02 -0.74 0.24
C LEU A 80 7.91 -0.19 -0.88
N GLY A 81 8.21 1.11 -0.82
CA GLY A 81 8.96 1.80 -1.88
C GLY A 81 10.44 1.41 -1.97
N PHE A 82 11.04 0.99 -0.86
CA PHE A 82 12.45 0.64 -0.79
C PHE A 82 12.71 -0.88 -0.70
N ASP A 83 11.69 -1.70 -0.51
CA ASP A 83 11.83 -3.16 -0.63
C ASP A 83 11.90 -3.54 -2.11
N GLY A 84 13.08 -3.92 -2.54
CA GLY A 84 13.39 -4.21 -3.93
C GLY A 84 14.89 -4.38 -4.16
N PHE A 85 15.30 -4.24 -5.42
CA PHE A 85 16.71 -4.36 -5.81
C PHE A 85 16.98 -3.57 -7.09
N ASP A 86 18.26 -3.24 -7.31
CA ASP A 86 18.69 -2.42 -8.46
C ASP A 86 19.57 -3.21 -9.42
N TYR A 87 20.19 -4.30 -8.96
CA TYR A 87 21.08 -5.14 -9.77
C TYR A 87 21.04 -6.61 -9.32
N SER A 88 21.52 -7.49 -10.20
CA SER A 88 21.55 -8.94 -9.97
C SER A 88 22.41 -9.31 -8.74
N PHE A 89 21.95 -10.30 -7.97
CA PHE A 89 22.61 -10.79 -6.75
C PHE A 89 22.64 -9.81 -5.55
N GLN A 90 21.93 -8.69 -5.62
CA GLN A 90 21.85 -7.72 -4.52
C GLN A 90 21.13 -8.28 -3.29
N ILE A 91 20.07 -9.08 -3.51
CA ILE A 91 19.24 -9.64 -2.45
C ILE A 91 19.07 -11.16 -2.59
N ASN A 92 18.70 -11.81 -1.50
CA ASN A 92 18.22 -13.19 -1.52
C ASN A 92 16.68 -13.16 -1.63
N TYR A 93 16.14 -13.48 -2.82
CA TYR A 93 14.72 -13.34 -3.13
C TYR A 93 13.84 -14.17 -2.19
N LYS A 94 14.21 -15.44 -1.92
CA LYS A 94 13.41 -16.30 -1.03
C LYS A 94 13.40 -15.77 0.40
N ARG A 95 14.54 -15.33 0.92
CA ARG A 95 14.61 -14.74 2.27
C ARG A 95 13.70 -13.53 2.38
N VAL A 96 13.75 -12.62 1.41
CA VAL A 96 12.92 -11.40 1.42
C VAL A 96 11.44 -11.76 1.32
N TRP A 97 11.09 -12.72 0.44
CA TRP A 97 9.71 -13.22 0.32
C TRP A 97 9.17 -13.74 1.65
N ASP A 98 9.89 -14.69 2.27
CA ASP A 98 9.47 -15.29 3.53
C ASP A 98 9.35 -14.24 4.64
N GLN A 99 10.28 -13.28 4.68
CA GLN A 99 10.29 -12.20 5.66
C GLN A 99 9.08 -11.27 5.48
N LEU A 100 8.73 -10.90 4.25
CA LEU A 100 7.55 -10.09 3.94
C LEU A 100 6.26 -10.83 4.32
N VAL A 101 6.14 -12.11 3.96
CA VAL A 101 4.97 -12.92 4.35
C VAL A 101 4.78 -12.90 5.86
N HIS A 102 5.84 -13.20 6.64
CA HIS A 102 5.76 -13.20 8.10
C HIS A 102 5.42 -11.81 8.66
N ALA A 103 6.03 -10.74 8.11
CA ALA A 103 5.76 -9.38 8.57
C ALA A 103 4.30 -8.98 8.33
N PHE A 104 3.74 -9.27 7.15
CA PHE A 104 2.32 -9.01 6.88
C PHE A 104 1.39 -9.87 7.73
N GLN A 105 1.72 -11.14 7.97
CA GLN A 105 0.97 -11.98 8.90
C GLN A 105 0.91 -11.34 10.29
N GLU A 106 2.06 -10.88 10.79
CA GLU A 106 2.13 -10.24 12.10
C GLU A 106 1.33 -8.93 12.17
N VAL A 107 1.33 -8.11 11.12
CA VAL A 107 0.51 -6.89 11.05
C VAL A 107 -0.99 -7.24 11.03
N CYS A 108 -1.38 -8.23 10.24
CA CYS A 108 -2.77 -8.70 10.15
C CYS A 108 -3.29 -9.24 11.49
N ASP A 109 -2.47 -10.07 12.14
CA ASP A 109 -2.80 -10.67 13.43
C ASP A 109 -2.85 -9.63 14.56
N TYR A 110 -2.03 -8.57 14.47
CA TYR A 110 -2.05 -7.42 15.39
C TYR A 110 -3.30 -6.56 15.25
N ALA A 111 -3.81 -6.40 14.04
CA ALA A 111 -4.93 -5.53 13.72
C ALA A 111 -6.08 -6.29 12.99
N PRO A 112 -6.69 -7.31 13.63
CA PRO A 112 -7.71 -8.15 12.98
C PRO A 112 -9.00 -7.39 12.66
N ASP A 113 -9.22 -6.23 13.26
CA ASP A 113 -10.35 -5.33 13.08
C ASP A 113 -10.15 -4.31 11.94
N LEU A 114 -8.95 -4.25 11.35
CA LEU A 114 -8.61 -3.35 10.25
C LEU A 114 -8.34 -4.13 8.96
N GLN A 115 -8.58 -3.48 7.84
CA GLN A 115 -8.17 -3.94 6.53
C GLN A 115 -6.71 -3.53 6.29
N ILE A 116 -5.82 -4.49 6.13
CA ILE A 116 -4.42 -4.26 5.76
C ILE A 116 -4.32 -4.35 4.24
N SER A 117 -3.83 -3.32 3.60
CA SER A 117 -3.86 -3.20 2.15
C SER A 117 -2.45 -3.04 1.58
N ILE A 118 -2.06 -3.92 0.66
CA ILE A 118 -0.80 -3.78 -0.08
C ILE A 118 -1.05 -2.88 -1.30
N GLU A 119 -0.28 -1.82 -1.42
CA GLU A 119 -0.20 -1.03 -2.64
C GLU A 119 1.08 -1.40 -3.36
N TYR A 120 0.97 -2.03 -4.53
CA TYR A 120 2.15 -2.40 -5.31
C TYR A 120 2.55 -1.33 -6.32
N LYS A 121 3.83 -1.31 -6.66
CA LYS A 121 4.42 -0.42 -7.66
C LYS A 121 5.55 -1.16 -8.36
N PRO A 122 5.70 -1.08 -9.71
CA PRO A 122 6.70 -1.91 -10.39
C PRO A 122 8.15 -1.46 -10.16
N TYR A 123 8.38 -0.17 -10.00
CA TYR A 123 9.68 0.46 -9.75
C TYR A 123 9.46 1.87 -9.16
N GLU A 124 10.53 2.61 -8.86
CA GLU A 124 10.51 3.81 -8.02
C GLU A 124 10.09 3.47 -6.57
N GLU A 125 10.92 3.54 -5.60
CA GLU A 125 12.30 4.10 -5.51
C GLU A 125 13.40 3.17 -6.07
N ARG A 126 13.17 1.86 -6.17
CA ARG A 126 14.10 0.85 -6.69
C ARG A 126 13.88 0.63 -8.17
N SER A 127 14.93 0.15 -8.87
CA SER A 127 14.80 -0.28 -10.27
C SER A 127 13.83 -1.46 -10.43
N TYR A 128 13.73 -2.31 -9.41
CA TYR A 128 12.79 -3.43 -9.32
C TYR A 128 12.19 -3.44 -7.92
N ALA A 129 10.91 -3.13 -7.80
CA ALA A 129 10.18 -3.35 -6.55
C ALA A 129 9.98 -4.85 -6.31
N PHE A 130 9.92 -5.27 -5.05
CA PHE A 130 9.74 -6.67 -4.72
C PHE A 130 8.30 -7.12 -4.95
N ILE A 131 7.32 -6.29 -4.57
CA ILE A 131 5.89 -6.50 -4.88
C ILE A 131 5.54 -5.54 -6.02
N ASP A 132 5.67 -6.03 -7.25
CA ASP A 132 5.77 -5.19 -8.45
C ASP A 132 4.55 -5.25 -9.39
N SER A 133 3.57 -6.15 -9.12
CA SER A 133 2.50 -6.46 -10.07
C SER A 133 1.30 -7.12 -9.38
N MET A 134 0.15 -7.12 -10.06
CA MET A 134 -1.04 -7.83 -9.57
C MET A 134 -0.78 -9.33 -9.35
N GLY A 135 0.02 -9.96 -10.20
CA GLY A 135 0.32 -11.38 -10.09
C GLY A 135 1.18 -11.69 -8.87
N VAL A 136 2.26 -10.94 -8.65
CA VAL A 136 3.11 -11.08 -7.45
C VAL A 136 2.33 -10.74 -6.19
N THR A 137 1.51 -9.69 -6.21
CA THR A 137 0.64 -9.34 -5.09
C THR A 137 -0.34 -10.45 -4.76
N GLY A 138 -0.99 -11.03 -5.78
CA GLY A 138 -1.92 -12.16 -5.60
C GLY A 138 -1.25 -13.39 -4.99
N MET A 139 -0.02 -13.72 -5.41
CA MET A 139 0.79 -14.78 -4.77
C MET A 139 1.11 -14.44 -3.31
N MET A 140 1.52 -13.21 -3.04
CA MET A 140 1.82 -12.75 -1.69
C MET A 140 0.60 -12.85 -0.77
N LEU A 141 -0.59 -12.42 -1.23
CA LEU A 141 -1.82 -12.54 -0.45
C LEU A 141 -2.15 -14.01 -0.11
N ASN A 142 -1.94 -14.93 -1.05
CA ASN A 142 -2.16 -16.36 -0.81
C ASN A 142 -1.20 -16.92 0.24
N ASP A 143 0.08 -16.54 0.19
CA ASP A 143 1.09 -17.01 1.15
C ASP A 143 0.91 -16.38 2.53
N ILE A 144 0.43 -15.13 2.61
CA ILE A 144 0.07 -14.47 3.88
C ILE A 144 -1.11 -15.19 4.56
N ASP A 145 -2.10 -15.60 3.78
CA ASP A 145 -3.26 -16.40 4.22
C ASP A 145 -3.96 -15.79 5.45
N ARG A 146 -4.42 -14.53 5.30
CA ARG A 146 -5.23 -13.83 6.31
C ARG A 146 -6.46 -13.20 5.66
N ASP A 147 -7.58 -13.18 6.37
CA ASP A 147 -8.84 -12.65 5.85
C ASP A 147 -8.81 -11.14 5.66
N ASN A 148 -8.11 -10.44 6.53
CA ASN A 148 -8.04 -8.98 6.57
C ASN A 148 -6.89 -8.36 5.74
N ILE A 149 -6.23 -9.13 4.87
CA ILE A 149 -5.26 -8.61 3.87
C ILE A 149 -5.92 -8.48 2.50
N GLY A 150 -5.61 -7.40 1.79
CA GLY A 150 -6.07 -7.13 0.44
C GLY A 150 -5.16 -6.14 -0.28
N VAL A 151 -5.68 -5.46 -1.28
CA VAL A 151 -4.91 -4.55 -2.13
C VAL A 151 -5.55 -3.16 -2.22
N THR A 152 -4.71 -2.16 -2.33
CA THR A 152 -5.02 -0.85 -2.88
C THR A 152 -4.40 -0.79 -4.28
N LEU A 153 -5.23 -0.62 -5.29
CA LEU A 153 -4.79 -0.50 -6.67
C LEU A 153 -4.54 0.97 -7.00
N ASP A 154 -3.30 1.32 -7.30
CA ASP A 154 -2.98 2.61 -7.90
C ASP A 154 -3.01 2.47 -9.42
N TYR A 155 -3.86 3.28 -10.05
CA TYR A 155 -4.10 3.19 -11.50
C TYR A 155 -2.84 3.48 -12.31
N CYS A 156 -2.04 4.49 -11.92
CA CYS A 156 -0.79 4.81 -12.59
C CYS A 156 0.24 3.70 -12.43
N HIS A 157 0.33 3.05 -11.26
CA HIS A 157 1.22 1.91 -11.04
C HIS A 157 0.89 0.74 -11.95
N MET A 158 -0.41 0.47 -12.19
CA MET A 158 -0.84 -0.56 -13.15
C MET A 158 -0.44 -0.21 -14.58
N LEU A 159 -0.56 1.07 -14.99
CA LEU A 159 -0.09 1.53 -16.30
C LEU A 159 1.42 1.38 -16.45
N MET A 160 2.21 1.71 -15.42
CA MET A 160 3.66 1.53 -15.40
C MET A 160 4.07 0.06 -15.60
N LYS A 161 3.27 -0.88 -15.09
CA LYS A 161 3.48 -2.32 -15.26
C LYS A 161 2.93 -2.87 -16.58
N HIS A 162 2.25 -2.05 -17.38
CA HIS A 162 1.51 -2.45 -18.59
C HIS A 162 0.38 -3.47 -18.29
N GLU A 163 -0.20 -3.40 -17.12
CA GLU A 163 -1.38 -4.19 -16.75
C GLU A 163 -2.67 -3.54 -17.27
N ASN A 164 -3.75 -4.32 -17.30
CA ASN A 164 -5.09 -3.80 -17.52
C ASN A 164 -5.73 -3.49 -16.16
N PRO A 165 -6.05 -2.21 -15.85
CA PRO A 165 -6.62 -1.83 -14.56
C PRO A 165 -7.97 -2.47 -14.26
N ALA A 166 -8.83 -2.63 -15.27
CA ALA A 166 -10.14 -3.28 -15.10
C ALA A 166 -10.00 -4.76 -14.72
N PHE A 167 -9.06 -5.46 -15.36
CA PHE A 167 -8.77 -6.86 -15.03
C PHE A 167 -8.30 -7.03 -13.58
N ALA A 168 -7.39 -6.16 -13.13
CA ALA A 168 -6.92 -6.21 -11.74
C ALA A 168 -8.07 -5.92 -10.75
N ALA A 169 -8.90 -4.90 -11.03
CA ALA A 169 -10.03 -4.53 -10.19
C ALA A 169 -11.05 -5.67 -10.07
N ASP A 170 -11.45 -6.29 -11.18
CA ASP A 170 -12.40 -7.41 -11.19
C ASP A 170 -11.85 -8.64 -10.44
N ILE A 171 -10.59 -8.98 -10.68
CA ILE A 171 -9.96 -10.16 -10.04
C ILE A 171 -9.87 -10.00 -8.52
N PHE A 172 -9.44 -8.86 -8.01
CA PHE A 172 -9.38 -8.62 -6.56
C PHE A 172 -10.75 -8.32 -5.97
N GLY A 173 -11.62 -7.62 -6.69
CA GLY A 173 -12.99 -7.31 -6.27
C GLY A 173 -13.83 -8.57 -6.09
N SER A 174 -13.81 -9.49 -7.07
CA SER A 174 -14.55 -10.77 -7.00
C SER A 174 -14.12 -11.68 -5.85
N ARG A 175 -12.93 -11.45 -5.28
CA ARG A 175 -12.38 -12.18 -4.12
C ARG A 175 -12.53 -11.44 -2.79
N ASN A 176 -13.20 -10.29 -2.78
CA ASN A 176 -13.30 -9.40 -1.62
C ASN A 176 -11.91 -8.97 -1.07
N LYS A 177 -10.93 -8.79 -1.96
CA LYS A 177 -9.58 -8.37 -1.64
C LYS A 177 -9.21 -6.98 -2.15
N LEU A 178 -10.13 -6.27 -2.79
CA LEU A 178 -9.96 -4.89 -3.22
C LEU A 178 -10.42 -3.94 -2.10
N TYR A 179 -9.49 -3.25 -1.44
CA TYR A 179 -9.77 -2.39 -0.30
C TYR A 179 -9.67 -0.90 -0.63
N GLY A 180 -9.00 -0.55 -1.70
CA GLY A 180 -8.87 0.84 -2.15
C GLY A 180 -8.46 0.96 -3.61
N ILE A 181 -8.73 2.12 -4.16
CA ILE A 181 -8.28 2.51 -5.50
C ILE A 181 -7.79 3.95 -5.43
N HIS A 182 -6.56 4.18 -5.91
CA HIS A 182 -6.04 5.52 -6.18
C HIS A 182 -6.29 5.85 -7.65
N LEU A 183 -7.18 6.82 -7.90
CA LEU A 183 -7.56 7.25 -9.24
C LEU A 183 -6.66 8.40 -9.70
N ASN A 184 -5.67 8.07 -10.47
CA ASN A 184 -4.74 8.96 -11.17
C ASN A 184 -4.54 8.47 -12.60
N ASP A 185 -3.69 9.11 -13.38
CA ASP A 185 -3.33 8.68 -14.73
C ASP A 185 -1.85 8.95 -14.97
N GLY A 186 -1.30 8.38 -16.03
CA GLY A 186 0.09 8.54 -16.40
C GLY A 186 0.39 8.06 -17.82
N TYR A 187 1.62 8.26 -18.25
CA TYR A 187 2.09 7.82 -19.55
C TYR A 187 2.68 6.40 -19.55
N GLY A 188 2.62 5.69 -18.40
CA GLY A 188 3.07 4.32 -18.25
C GLY A 188 4.59 4.17 -18.05
N VAL A 189 5.28 5.26 -17.77
CA VAL A 189 6.75 5.26 -17.53
C VAL A 189 7.08 5.72 -16.11
N HIS A 190 6.38 6.72 -15.62
CA HIS A 190 6.57 7.32 -14.31
C HIS A 190 5.24 7.40 -13.57
N ASP A 191 5.30 7.59 -12.28
CA ASP A 191 4.14 7.92 -11.46
C ASP A 191 3.80 9.41 -11.66
N ASP A 192 3.15 9.70 -12.79
CA ASP A 192 2.94 11.08 -13.25
C ASP A 192 1.89 11.82 -12.42
N GLY A 193 0.97 11.11 -11.76
CA GLY A 193 -0.08 11.71 -10.95
C GLY A 193 -1.05 12.61 -11.73
N LEU A 194 -1.30 12.31 -13.01
CA LEU A 194 -2.25 13.03 -13.84
C LEU A 194 -3.68 12.80 -13.34
N MET A 195 -4.58 13.72 -13.68
CA MET A 195 -6.00 13.52 -13.45
C MET A 195 -6.50 12.31 -14.24
N ILE A 196 -7.26 11.44 -13.57
CA ILE A 196 -7.80 10.20 -14.16
C ILE A 196 -8.53 10.48 -15.48
N GLY A 197 -8.29 9.65 -16.49
CA GLY A 197 -8.86 9.76 -17.83
C GLY A 197 -8.16 10.76 -18.75
N THR A 198 -7.06 11.40 -18.31
CA THR A 198 -6.30 12.36 -19.13
C THR A 198 -5.57 11.68 -20.28
N SER A 199 -4.87 10.60 -19.99
CA SER A 199 -4.04 9.86 -20.97
C SER A 199 -4.73 8.60 -21.47
N THR A 200 -5.47 7.91 -20.62
CA THR A 200 -6.05 6.59 -20.91
C THR A 200 -7.57 6.52 -20.66
N PRO A 201 -8.40 7.37 -21.31
CA PRO A 201 -9.83 7.49 -21.01
C PRO A 201 -10.60 6.17 -21.18
N PHE A 202 -10.31 5.35 -22.18
CA PHE A 202 -11.00 4.09 -22.40
C PHE A 202 -10.67 3.01 -21.36
N LYS A 203 -9.40 2.94 -20.92
CA LYS A 203 -9.02 2.05 -19.81
C LYS A 203 -9.66 2.50 -18.50
N THR A 204 -9.77 3.82 -18.29
CA THR A 204 -10.49 4.38 -17.14
C THR A 204 -11.96 3.99 -17.15
N LEU A 205 -12.63 4.15 -18.29
CA LEU A 205 -14.05 3.76 -18.41
C LEU A 205 -14.25 2.27 -18.20
N GLU A 206 -13.37 1.43 -18.72
CA GLU A 206 -13.41 -0.02 -18.51
C GLU A 206 -13.29 -0.35 -17.03
N MET A 207 -12.29 0.23 -16.33
CA MET A 207 -12.07 -0.01 -14.90
C MET A 207 -13.27 0.46 -14.04
N LEU A 208 -13.92 1.57 -14.40
CA LEU A 208 -15.09 2.07 -13.68
C LEU A 208 -16.37 1.26 -13.96
N TYR A 209 -16.37 0.45 -15.02
CA TYR A 209 -17.48 -0.45 -15.33
C TYR A 209 -17.43 -1.73 -14.49
N TYR A 210 -16.25 -2.26 -14.22
CA TYR A 210 -16.02 -3.43 -13.37
C TYR A 210 -15.88 -3.06 -11.90
#